data_5480cfde0d01c2c6cf00f6f45f2ac976
#
_entry.id   5480cfde0d01c2c6cf00f6f45f2ac976
#
_cell.length_a   1.000
_cell.length_b   1.000
_cell.length_c   1.000
_cell.angle_alpha   90.00
_cell.angle_beta   90.00
_cell.angle_gamma   90.00
#
_symmetry.space_group_name_H-M   'P 1'
#
loop_
_entity.id
_entity.type
_entity.pdbx_description
1 polymer ?
#
loop_
_entity_poly.entity_id
_entity_poly.type
_entity_poly.pdbx_seq_one_letter_code
_entity_poly.pdbx_strand_id
1 'polypeptide(L)'
;MQKQPNSRMCFVCGMQNPIGLKAFFYHDEEGRVVTHFSGKEEHQGYPGVMHGGIVTALLDEVIGRVAIAYDLWAVTAKLEVRFRCPVPLGQPLTLVGEMTRLRSRTLEGHGEIRLEDGTVAVEAKGVYILLPQEEIERVEEELEFWKVVPD
;
A
#
# COMPACT_ATOMS: atom_id res chain seq x y z
N MET A 1 7.95 -5.85 14.23
CA MET A 1 7.21 -5.01 13.26
C MET A 1 7.13 -3.58 13.74
N GLN A 2 7.50 -2.66 12.90
CA GLN A 2 7.41 -1.23 13.19
C GLN A 2 6.26 -0.62 12.39
N LYS A 3 5.38 0.12 13.08
CA LYS A 3 4.25 0.78 12.45
C LYS A 3 4.72 2.01 11.67
N GLN A 4 4.21 2.16 10.45
CA GLN A 4 4.50 3.31 9.60
C GLN A 4 3.49 4.43 9.82
N PRO A 5 3.84 5.68 9.48
CA PRO A 5 2.93 6.82 9.62
C PRO A 5 1.71 6.76 8.70
N ASN A 6 0.63 7.41 9.12
CA ASN A 6 -0.54 7.70 8.30
C ASN A 6 -0.59 9.19 7.98
N SER A 7 -1.21 9.54 6.87
CA SER A 7 -1.44 10.93 6.47
C SER A 7 -2.88 11.37 6.82
N ARG A 8 -3.20 12.62 6.50
CA ARG A 8 -4.55 13.15 6.72
C ARG A 8 -5.54 12.71 5.62
N MET A 9 -5.17 12.86 4.36
CA MET A 9 -6.11 12.74 3.24
C MET A 9 -5.75 11.73 2.16
N CYS A 10 -4.68 10.96 2.30
CA CYS A 10 -4.39 9.88 1.36
C CYS A 10 -5.59 8.94 1.26
N PHE A 11 -5.96 8.52 0.06
CA PHE A 11 -7.10 7.62 -0.14
C PHE A 11 -6.92 6.29 0.62
N VAL A 12 -5.72 5.76 0.70
CA VAL A 12 -5.48 4.46 1.35
C VAL A 12 -5.23 4.61 2.84
N CYS A 13 -4.36 5.54 3.26
CA CYS A 13 -3.95 5.64 4.66
C CYS A 13 -4.49 6.89 5.38
N GLY A 14 -5.20 7.78 4.69
CA GLY A 14 -5.63 9.06 5.27
C GLY A 14 -6.67 8.91 6.35
N MET A 15 -6.33 9.32 7.57
CA MET A 15 -7.20 9.12 8.75
C MET A 15 -8.45 10.00 8.73
N GLN A 16 -8.40 11.14 8.01
CA GLN A 16 -9.52 12.09 7.93
C GLN A 16 -10.25 12.05 6.58
N ASN A 17 -9.81 11.19 5.66
CA ASN A 17 -10.50 11.06 4.38
C ASN A 17 -11.79 10.25 4.56
N PRO A 18 -12.98 10.88 4.35
CA PRO A 18 -14.26 10.20 4.60
C PRO A 18 -14.54 9.03 3.67
N ILE A 19 -13.89 8.98 2.50
CA ILE A 19 -14.04 7.87 1.56
C ILE A 19 -12.80 6.98 1.51
N GLY A 20 -11.81 7.24 2.37
CA GLY A 20 -10.56 6.49 2.38
C GLY A 20 -10.66 5.12 3.05
N LEU A 21 -9.66 4.31 2.80
CA LEU A 21 -9.60 2.94 3.31
C LEU A 21 -9.10 2.86 4.75
N LYS A 22 -8.37 3.88 5.21
CA LYS A 22 -7.81 4.00 6.56
C LYS A 22 -6.97 2.79 6.96
N ALA A 23 -6.19 2.28 6.04
CA ALA A 23 -5.33 1.13 6.26
C ALA A 23 -4.09 1.50 7.09
N PHE A 24 -3.62 0.57 7.91
CA PHE A 24 -2.41 0.69 8.69
C PHE A 24 -1.33 -0.21 8.12
N PHE A 25 -0.09 0.26 8.13
CA PHE A 25 1.03 -0.44 7.53
C PHE A 25 2.15 -0.63 8.53
N TYR A 26 2.81 -1.77 8.44
CA TYR A 26 3.92 -2.16 9.32
C TYR A 26 5.05 -2.68 8.45
N HIS A 27 6.29 -2.51 8.89
CA HIS A 27 7.42 -3.14 8.22
C HIS A 27 8.28 -3.95 9.21
N ASP A 28 8.93 -4.98 8.70
CA ASP A 28 9.87 -5.80 9.47
C ASP A 28 11.31 -5.28 9.32
N GLU A 29 12.24 -6.00 9.92
CA GLU A 29 13.67 -5.64 9.89
C GLU A 29 14.28 -5.77 8.49
N GLU A 30 13.69 -6.61 7.63
CA GLU A 30 14.11 -6.75 6.24
C GLU A 30 13.45 -5.72 5.31
N GLY A 31 12.61 -4.85 5.84
CA GLY A 31 11.95 -3.81 5.05
C GLY A 31 10.69 -4.27 4.32
N ARG A 32 10.21 -5.48 4.58
CA ARG A 32 8.93 -5.94 4.01
C ARG A 32 7.78 -5.23 4.71
N VAL A 33 6.83 -4.74 3.93
CA VAL A 33 5.65 -4.03 4.43
C VAL A 33 4.45 -4.97 4.45
N VAL A 34 3.71 -4.93 5.56
CA VAL A 34 2.51 -5.75 5.73
C VAL A 34 1.35 -4.86 6.15
N THR A 35 0.17 -5.15 5.62
CA THR A 35 -1.09 -4.60 6.11
C THR A 35 -2.16 -5.67 6.13
N HIS A 36 -3.11 -5.52 7.03
CA HIS A 36 -4.31 -6.34 7.11
C HIS A 36 -5.50 -5.47 6.74
N PHE A 37 -6.37 -5.99 5.91
CA PHE A 37 -7.53 -5.25 5.44
C PHE A 37 -8.71 -6.19 5.25
N SER A 38 -9.91 -5.68 5.49
CA SER A 38 -11.15 -6.39 5.19
C SER A 38 -12.07 -5.43 4.43
N GLY A 39 -12.49 -5.83 3.23
CA GLY A 39 -13.36 -4.99 2.40
C GLY A 39 -14.77 -4.89 2.94
N LYS A 40 -15.39 -3.73 2.75
CA LYS A 40 -16.78 -3.45 3.11
C LYS A 40 -17.62 -3.40 1.84
N GLU A 41 -18.95 -3.35 2.02
CA GLU A 41 -19.89 -3.26 0.90
C GLU A 41 -19.59 -2.07 -0.03
N GLU A 42 -19.18 -0.92 0.52
CA GLU A 42 -18.82 0.27 -0.26
C GLU A 42 -17.56 0.08 -1.11
N HIS A 43 -16.82 -1.00 -0.92
CA HIS A 43 -15.65 -1.35 -1.72
C HIS A 43 -15.97 -2.36 -2.83
N GLN A 44 -17.25 -2.58 -3.09
CA GLN A 44 -17.73 -3.60 -4.02
C GLN A 44 -17.52 -3.23 -5.48
N GLY A 45 -17.11 -4.23 -6.28
CA GLY A 45 -17.25 -4.21 -7.72
C GLY A 45 -18.47 -5.05 -8.10
N TYR A 46 -18.27 -6.34 -8.47
CA TYR A 46 -19.38 -7.29 -8.52
C TYR A 46 -19.83 -7.64 -7.09
N PRO A 47 -21.09 -8.09 -6.91
CA PRO A 47 -21.59 -8.47 -5.59
C PRO A 47 -20.66 -9.47 -4.87
N GLY A 48 -20.28 -9.13 -3.64
CA GLY A 48 -19.40 -9.95 -2.82
C GLY A 48 -17.93 -9.87 -3.15
N VAL A 49 -17.53 -9.09 -4.17
CA VAL A 49 -16.15 -9.00 -4.66
C VAL A 49 -15.65 -7.56 -4.54
N MET A 50 -14.44 -7.40 -4.01
CA MET A 50 -13.79 -6.10 -3.93
C MET A 50 -13.49 -5.56 -5.33
N HIS A 51 -13.79 -4.28 -5.57
CA HIS A 51 -13.49 -3.62 -6.83
C HIS A 51 -11.99 -3.69 -7.16
N GLY A 52 -11.68 -4.05 -8.41
CA GLY A 52 -10.29 -4.19 -8.86
C GLY A 52 -9.44 -2.94 -8.70
N GLY A 53 -10.07 -1.76 -8.81
CA GLY A 53 -9.39 -0.48 -8.56
C GLY A 53 -8.96 -0.30 -7.11
N ILE A 54 -9.78 -0.76 -6.16
CA ILE A 54 -9.45 -0.69 -4.73
C ILE A 54 -8.35 -1.71 -4.40
N VAL A 55 -8.45 -2.92 -4.96
CA VAL A 55 -7.38 -3.93 -4.87
C VAL A 55 -6.06 -3.34 -5.35
N THR A 56 -6.09 -2.67 -6.50
CA THR A 56 -4.92 -2.04 -7.10
C THR A 56 -4.38 -0.91 -6.22
N ALA A 57 -5.25 -0.08 -5.64
CA ALA A 57 -4.85 1.00 -4.73
C ALA A 57 -4.13 0.45 -3.49
N LEU A 58 -4.64 -0.62 -2.91
CA LEU A 58 -4.01 -1.28 -1.76
C LEU A 58 -2.63 -1.86 -2.12
N LEU A 59 -2.52 -2.50 -3.27
CA LEU A 59 -1.24 -3.06 -3.74
C LEU A 59 -0.23 -1.97 -4.05
N ASP A 60 -0.65 -0.89 -4.70
CA ASP A 60 0.21 0.26 -4.97
C ASP A 60 0.77 0.83 -3.67
N GLU A 61 -0.07 0.99 -2.68
CA GLU A 61 0.35 1.54 -1.38
C GLU A 61 1.32 0.60 -0.65
N VAL A 62 1.01 -0.70 -0.56
CA VAL A 62 1.87 -1.63 0.19
C VAL A 62 3.24 -1.79 -0.46
N ILE A 63 3.34 -1.73 -1.78
CA ILE A 63 4.62 -1.78 -2.49
C ILE A 63 5.36 -0.45 -2.34
N GLY A 64 4.68 0.68 -2.58
CA GLY A 64 5.30 2.01 -2.51
C GLY A 64 5.85 2.32 -1.11
N ARG A 65 5.20 1.82 -0.08
CA ARG A 65 5.62 2.02 1.31
C ARG A 65 6.90 1.27 1.69
N VAL A 66 7.38 0.38 0.85
CA VAL A 66 8.70 -0.24 1.04
C VAL A 66 9.79 0.84 1.04
N ALA A 67 9.64 1.90 0.25
CA ALA A 67 10.56 3.03 0.25
C ALA A 67 10.70 3.64 1.66
N ILE A 68 9.59 3.78 2.39
CA ILE A 68 9.57 4.38 3.73
C ILE A 68 10.42 3.54 4.71
N ALA A 69 10.41 2.22 4.59
CA ALA A 69 11.23 1.34 5.42
C ALA A 69 12.74 1.58 5.23
N TYR A 70 13.14 2.20 4.13
CA TYR A 70 14.53 2.56 3.82
C TYR A 70 14.77 4.07 3.90
N ASP A 71 13.89 4.83 4.56
CA ASP A 71 13.95 6.29 4.67
C ASP A 71 13.96 7.00 3.30
N LEU A 72 13.28 6.39 2.31
CA LEU A 72 13.12 6.92 0.97
C LEU A 72 11.66 7.27 0.70
N TRP A 73 11.45 8.16 -0.25
CA TRP A 73 10.13 8.52 -0.75
C TRP A 73 10.09 8.29 -2.25
N ALA A 74 8.99 7.74 -2.74
CA ALA A 74 8.87 7.40 -4.16
C ALA A 74 7.44 7.59 -4.64
N VAL A 75 7.29 7.88 -5.94
CA VAL A 75 5.99 7.97 -6.59
C VAL A 75 5.86 6.88 -7.64
N THR A 76 4.65 6.38 -7.81
CA THR A 76 4.36 5.30 -8.76
C THR A 76 4.60 5.75 -10.20
N ALA A 77 5.43 5.03 -10.93
CA ALA A 77 5.64 5.22 -12.35
C ALA A 77 4.94 4.15 -13.19
N LYS A 78 4.96 2.91 -12.71
CA LYS A 78 4.33 1.79 -13.41
C LYS A 78 3.86 0.78 -12.39
N LEU A 79 2.65 0.27 -12.57
CA LEU A 79 2.10 -0.80 -11.76
C LEU A 79 1.45 -1.84 -12.67
N GLU A 80 1.85 -3.09 -12.50
CA GLU A 80 1.34 -4.22 -13.25
C GLU A 80 0.69 -5.19 -12.27
N VAL A 81 -0.61 -5.44 -12.44
CA VAL A 81 -1.41 -6.21 -11.50
C VAL A 81 -1.97 -7.44 -12.19
N ARG A 82 -1.82 -8.59 -11.55
CA ARG A 82 -2.39 -9.85 -12.02
C ARG A 82 -3.39 -10.38 -11.01
N PHE A 83 -4.64 -10.45 -11.43
CA PHE A 83 -5.73 -11.02 -10.63
C PHE A 83 -5.83 -12.51 -10.93
N ARG A 84 -5.53 -13.34 -9.93
CA ARG A 84 -5.59 -14.81 -10.07
C ARG A 84 -6.95 -15.34 -9.67
N CYS A 85 -7.59 -14.74 -8.67
CA CYS A 85 -8.95 -15.05 -8.26
C CYS A 85 -9.61 -13.80 -7.65
N PRO A 86 -10.95 -13.77 -7.58
CA PRO A 86 -11.65 -12.65 -6.96
C PRO A 86 -11.25 -12.45 -5.51
N VAL A 87 -11.21 -11.18 -5.08
CA VAL A 87 -10.92 -10.83 -3.69
C VAL A 87 -12.25 -10.65 -2.96
N PRO A 88 -12.59 -11.50 -1.99
CA PRO A 88 -13.88 -11.43 -1.33
C PRO A 88 -13.97 -10.23 -0.38
N LEU A 89 -15.18 -9.67 -0.26
CA LEU A 89 -15.49 -8.69 0.77
C LEU A 89 -15.74 -9.38 2.12
N GLY A 90 -15.52 -8.65 3.20
CA GLY A 90 -15.85 -9.12 4.55
C GLY A 90 -14.94 -10.21 5.11
N GLN A 91 -13.86 -10.54 4.44
CA GLN A 91 -12.89 -11.54 4.88
C GLN A 91 -11.54 -10.91 5.16
N PRO A 92 -10.79 -11.43 6.15
CA PRO A 92 -9.44 -10.93 6.42
C PRO A 92 -8.50 -11.17 5.24
N LEU A 93 -7.81 -10.11 4.83
CA LEU A 93 -6.79 -10.15 3.79
C LEU A 93 -5.46 -9.75 4.40
N THR A 94 -4.39 -10.38 3.95
CA THR A 94 -3.02 -9.97 4.27
C THR A 94 -2.35 -9.50 2.99
N LEU A 95 -1.84 -8.27 3.01
CA LEU A 95 -1.07 -7.72 1.90
C LEU A 95 0.38 -7.61 2.31
N VAL A 96 1.26 -8.01 1.41
CA VAL A 96 2.71 -7.95 1.65
C VAL A 96 3.37 -7.27 0.47
N GLY A 97 4.26 -6.32 0.76
CA GLY A 97 5.09 -5.66 -0.24
C GLY A 97 6.56 -5.83 0.10
N GLU A 98 7.37 -6.02 -0.91
CA GLU A 98 8.82 -6.14 -0.74
C GLU A 98 9.57 -5.49 -1.90
N MET A 99 10.80 -5.05 -1.61
CA MET A 99 11.67 -4.51 -2.63
C MET A 99 12.32 -5.65 -3.40
N THR A 100 12.29 -5.57 -4.74
CA THR A 100 12.98 -6.52 -5.61
C THR A 100 14.26 -5.92 -6.18
N ARG A 101 14.32 -4.59 -6.35
CA ARG A 101 15.50 -3.92 -6.88
C ARG A 101 15.52 -2.45 -6.49
N LEU A 102 16.69 -1.96 -6.08
CA LEU A 102 16.91 -0.54 -5.83
C LEU A 102 18.04 -0.03 -6.74
N ARG A 103 17.75 1.03 -7.47
CA ARG A 103 18.70 1.75 -8.32
C ARG A 103 18.83 3.19 -7.82
N SER A 104 19.66 4.00 -8.49
CA SER A 104 19.89 5.40 -8.08
C SER A 104 18.61 6.27 -8.13
N ARG A 105 17.69 5.99 -9.06
CA ARG A 105 16.48 6.80 -9.26
C ARG A 105 15.18 6.02 -9.15
N THR A 106 15.23 4.69 -9.06
CA THR A 106 14.03 3.86 -9.08
C THR A 106 14.10 2.78 -8.02
N LEU A 107 12.94 2.45 -7.50
CA LEU A 107 12.71 1.29 -6.65
C LEU A 107 11.71 0.39 -7.38
N GLU A 108 12.05 -0.88 -7.52
CA GLU A 108 11.13 -1.89 -8.02
C GLU A 108 10.69 -2.76 -6.85
N GLY A 109 9.42 -3.09 -6.83
CA GLY A 109 8.84 -3.89 -5.76
C GLY A 109 7.81 -4.88 -6.25
N HIS A 110 7.53 -5.84 -5.41
CA HIS A 110 6.52 -6.88 -5.61
C HIS A 110 5.56 -6.85 -4.43
N GLY A 111 4.28 -7.07 -4.72
CA GLY A 111 3.26 -7.17 -3.69
C GLY A 111 2.27 -8.29 -4.00
N GLU A 112 1.62 -8.76 -2.97
CA GLU A 112 0.58 -9.76 -3.12
C GLU A 112 -0.50 -9.61 -2.07
N ILE A 113 -1.71 -10.05 -2.43
CA ILE A 113 -2.84 -10.17 -1.50
C ILE A 113 -3.07 -11.65 -1.24
N ARG A 114 -3.01 -12.02 0.03
CA ARG A 114 -3.28 -13.39 0.49
C ARG A 114 -4.63 -13.45 1.19
N LEU A 115 -5.41 -14.44 0.82
CA LEU A 115 -6.66 -14.76 1.50
C LEU A 115 -6.38 -15.46 2.84
N GLU A 116 -7.40 -15.66 3.62
CA GLU A 116 -7.29 -16.28 4.95
C GLU A 116 -6.72 -17.70 4.91
N ASP A 117 -7.00 -18.46 3.85
CA ASP A 117 -6.47 -19.81 3.66
C ASP A 117 -5.03 -19.84 3.10
N GLY A 118 -4.40 -18.67 2.89
CA GLY A 118 -3.06 -18.55 2.34
C GLY A 118 -2.99 -18.45 0.81
N THR A 119 -4.11 -18.57 0.11
CA THR A 119 -4.16 -18.41 -1.35
C THR A 119 -3.72 -17.01 -1.76
N VAL A 120 -2.80 -16.90 -2.70
CA VAL A 120 -2.42 -15.62 -3.30
C VAL A 120 -3.46 -15.27 -4.37
N ALA A 121 -4.34 -14.33 -4.04
CA ALA A 121 -5.43 -13.90 -4.92
C ALA A 121 -4.96 -12.94 -6.01
N VAL A 122 -4.04 -12.05 -5.68
CA VAL A 122 -3.55 -11.01 -6.58
C VAL A 122 -2.06 -10.80 -6.35
N GLU A 123 -1.34 -10.56 -7.43
CA GLU A 123 0.08 -10.19 -7.41
C GLU A 123 0.29 -8.90 -8.18
N ALA A 124 1.27 -8.11 -7.79
CA ALA A 124 1.63 -6.89 -8.49
C ALA A 124 3.14 -6.68 -8.51
N LYS A 125 3.60 -6.01 -9.56
CA LYS A 125 4.97 -5.50 -9.69
C LYS A 125 4.89 -4.01 -9.96
N GLY A 126 5.67 -3.24 -9.22
CA GLY A 126 5.68 -1.79 -9.36
C GLY A 126 7.07 -1.24 -9.59
N VAL A 127 7.10 -0.13 -10.34
CA VAL A 127 8.30 0.70 -10.51
C VAL A 127 7.97 2.07 -9.96
N TYR A 128 8.82 2.57 -9.07
CA TYR A 128 8.63 3.82 -8.34
C TYR A 128 9.83 4.73 -8.58
N ILE A 129 9.56 6.01 -8.80
CA ILE A 129 10.61 7.02 -8.98
C ILE A 129 10.92 7.62 -7.62
N LEU A 130 12.17 7.56 -7.21
CA LEU A 130 12.62 8.15 -5.96
C LEU A 130 12.54 9.66 -6.02
N LEU A 131 12.00 10.30 -4.98
CA LEU A 131 11.92 11.74 -4.89
C LEU A 131 13.25 12.32 -4.43
N PRO A 132 13.72 13.45 -5.04
CA PRO A 132 14.87 14.17 -4.53
C PRO A 132 14.51 14.87 -3.21
N GLN A 133 15.51 15.20 -2.41
CA GLN A 133 15.33 15.78 -1.08
C GLN A 133 14.44 17.04 -1.08
N GLU A 134 14.55 17.88 -2.09
CA GLU A 134 13.73 19.09 -2.26
C GLU A 134 12.24 18.78 -2.34
N GLU A 135 11.89 17.74 -3.08
CA GLU A 135 10.50 17.28 -3.22
C GLU A 135 9.99 16.65 -1.94
N ILE A 136 10.83 15.91 -1.21
CA ILE A 136 10.47 15.31 0.07
C ILE A 136 10.07 16.40 1.07
N GLU A 137 10.87 17.45 1.18
CA GLU A 137 10.58 18.58 2.09
C GLU A 137 9.24 19.24 1.75
N ARG A 138 8.99 19.47 0.46
CA ARG A 138 7.73 20.05 0.00
C ARG A 138 6.53 19.16 0.34
N VAL A 139 6.64 17.86 0.09
CA VAL A 139 5.56 16.91 0.38
C VAL A 139 5.30 16.83 1.88
N GLU A 140 6.33 16.80 2.70
CA GLU A 140 6.18 16.77 4.16
C GLU A 140 5.42 18.01 4.68
N GLU A 141 5.74 19.20 4.16
CA GLU A 141 5.02 20.43 4.50
C GLU A 141 3.55 20.38 4.08
N GLU A 142 3.27 19.91 2.85
CA GLU A 142 1.92 19.88 2.30
C GLU A 142 1.05 18.77 2.92
N LEU A 143 1.65 17.70 3.46
CA LEU A 143 0.91 16.63 4.13
C LEU A 143 0.20 17.11 5.39
N GLU A 144 0.68 18.17 6.03
CA GLU A 144 0.17 18.71 7.30
C GLU A 144 0.23 17.70 8.45
N PHE A 145 0.06 16.44 8.15
CA PHE A 145 -0.06 15.35 9.09
C PHE A 145 0.64 14.12 8.50
N TRP A 146 1.69 13.67 9.16
CA TRP A 146 2.42 12.45 8.81
C TRP A 146 2.99 11.87 10.09
N LYS A 147 2.25 10.97 10.72
CA LYS A 147 2.65 10.42 12.01
C LYS A 147 2.09 9.02 12.24
N VAL A 148 2.77 8.27 13.08
CA VAL A 148 2.27 6.98 13.56
C VAL A 148 1.07 7.23 14.47
N VAL A 149 -0.07 6.65 14.13
CA VAL A 149 -1.31 6.77 14.90
C VAL A 149 -1.62 5.44 15.60
N PRO A 150 -2.33 5.45 16.73
CA PRO A 150 -2.75 4.21 17.40
C PRO A 150 -3.71 3.40 16.52
N ASP A 151 -3.69 2.08 16.69
CA ASP A 151 -4.62 1.18 16.00
C ASP A 151 -6.06 1.40 16.49
#